data_f18abb2cb3f239322c4f660dacce89ef
#
_entry.id   f18abb2cb3f239322c4f660dacce89ef
#
_cell.length_a   1.000
_cell.length_b   1.000
_cell.length_c   1.000
_cell.angle_alpha   90.00
_cell.angle_beta   90.00
_cell.angle_gamma   90.00
#
_symmetry.space_group_name_H-M   'P 1'
#
loop_
_entity.id
_entity.type
_entity.pdbx_description
1 polymer ?
#
loop_
_entity_poly.entity_id
_entity_poly.type
_entity_poly.pdbx_seq_one_letter_code
_entity_poly.pdbx_strand_id
1 'polypeptide(L)'
;LKIVKPEDITEHINDEVAVIMLTEADYRTGRIYDMKNITQLGHRSGALVIWDLAHTAGVLPIKLSEAKADFAVGCTYKYLNGGPGSPAFIYIAPNHINKVEPALFGWHGHKNPFEFNLNYLPSSGIEKMKIGSPSIISFASLKHALDIWDNIDMNELRLKSIELSELFISEIDKLSIDLNLVSPRDPYFRGNQVSYSLENGYAFMQALIQENLIGDFRSPNLIRFGFSPIYLDEQDIITVSYTHLTLPTN
;
A
#
# COMPACT_ATOMS: atom_id res chain seq x y z
N LEU A 1 22.60 3.11 6.32
CA LEU A 1 21.15 3.11 6.45
C LEU A 1 20.77 3.85 7.73
N LYS A 2 19.93 4.87 7.62
CA LYS A 2 19.32 5.59 8.75
C LYS A 2 17.81 5.32 8.71
N ILE A 3 17.27 4.78 9.80
CA ILE A 3 15.84 4.56 9.97
C ILE A 3 15.31 5.71 10.82
N VAL A 4 14.27 6.38 10.34
CA VAL A 4 13.62 7.51 11.01
C VAL A 4 12.12 7.26 11.08
N LYS A 5 11.44 7.97 11.98
CA LYS A 5 9.98 7.95 11.96
C LYS A 5 9.49 8.66 10.70
N PRO A 6 8.43 8.17 10.05
CA PRO A 6 7.92 8.79 8.82
C PRO A 6 7.57 10.28 8.98
N GLU A 7 7.10 10.68 10.15
CA GLU A 7 6.74 12.08 10.47
C GLU A 7 7.96 13.00 10.46
N ASP A 8 9.13 12.47 10.84
CA ASP A 8 10.37 13.24 10.99
C ASP A 8 11.22 13.24 9.71
N ILE A 9 10.76 12.58 8.63
CA ILE A 9 11.57 12.35 7.43
C ILE A 9 12.09 13.65 6.82
N THR A 10 11.29 14.70 6.80
CA THR A 10 11.65 15.99 6.20
C THR A 10 12.81 16.68 6.93
N GLU A 11 12.96 16.45 8.22
CA GLU A 11 14.05 16.98 9.05
C GLU A 11 15.39 16.27 8.78
N HIS A 12 15.32 15.09 8.15
CA HIS A 12 16.48 14.25 7.85
C HIS A 12 16.91 14.29 6.38
N ILE A 13 16.22 15.07 5.54
CA ILE A 13 16.58 15.23 4.14
C ILE A 13 17.66 16.31 4.03
N ASN A 14 18.86 15.92 3.63
CA ASN A 14 20.01 16.81 3.42
C ASN A 14 20.90 16.26 2.29
N ASP A 15 22.01 16.93 1.99
CA ASP A 15 22.94 16.61 0.90
C ASP A 15 23.77 15.32 1.11
N GLU A 16 23.75 14.74 2.31
CA GLU A 16 24.34 13.42 2.58
C GLU A 16 23.40 12.25 2.23
N VAL A 17 22.11 12.54 1.93
CA VAL A 17 21.11 11.51 1.64
C VAL A 17 21.12 11.17 0.15
N ALA A 18 21.55 9.97 -0.19
CA ALA A 18 21.53 9.49 -1.57
C ALA A 18 20.15 8.94 -2.01
N VAL A 19 19.42 8.29 -1.10
CA VAL A 19 18.13 7.65 -1.39
C VAL A 19 17.19 7.81 -0.21
N ILE A 20 15.95 8.18 -0.51
CA ILE A 20 14.83 8.18 0.43
C ILE A 20 13.89 7.05 0.04
N MET A 21 13.52 6.19 0.98
CA MET A 21 12.47 5.20 0.80
C MET A 21 11.38 5.41 1.84
N LEU A 22 10.16 5.63 1.37
CA LEU A 22 9.00 5.89 2.22
C LEU A 22 7.76 5.20 1.67
N THR A 23 6.90 4.73 2.56
CA THR A 23 5.56 4.29 2.17
C THR A 23 4.66 5.50 1.90
N GLU A 24 3.76 5.41 0.91
CA GLU A 24 2.77 6.46 0.68
C GLU A 24 1.69 6.46 1.76
N ALA A 25 1.26 5.27 2.21
CA ALA A 25 0.37 5.13 3.36
C ALA A 25 0.99 4.24 4.42
N ASP A 26 1.11 4.76 5.63
CA ASP A 26 1.66 4.03 6.78
C ASP A 26 0.77 2.84 7.15
N TYR A 27 1.35 1.66 7.22
CA TYR A 27 0.61 0.41 7.50
C TYR A 27 0.06 0.33 8.93
N ARG A 28 0.58 1.12 9.86
CA ARG A 28 0.14 1.15 11.26
C ARG A 28 -1.00 2.12 11.48
N THR A 29 -0.87 3.32 10.93
CA THR A 29 -1.78 4.42 11.20
C THR A 29 -2.74 4.71 10.05
N GLY A 30 -2.46 4.20 8.84
CA GLY A 30 -3.17 4.59 7.64
C GLY A 30 -2.86 6.01 7.15
N ARG A 31 -1.91 6.75 7.79
CA ARG A 31 -1.55 8.11 7.39
C ARG A 31 -0.97 8.12 5.98
N ILE A 32 -1.46 9.04 5.14
CA ILE A 32 -0.92 9.34 3.81
C ILE A 32 0.15 10.43 3.95
N TYR A 33 1.28 10.25 3.27
CA TYR A 33 2.34 11.24 3.17
C TYR A 33 2.27 11.98 1.83
N ASP A 34 2.64 13.25 1.82
CA ASP A 34 2.65 14.09 0.62
C ASP A 34 3.81 13.68 -0.31
N MET A 35 3.49 12.75 -1.22
CA MET A 35 4.42 12.21 -2.21
C MET A 35 5.11 13.31 -3.00
N LYS A 36 4.35 14.29 -3.47
CA LYS A 36 4.88 15.37 -4.31
C LYS A 36 5.88 16.24 -3.56
N ASN A 37 5.52 16.68 -2.35
CA ASN A 37 6.37 17.55 -1.55
C ASN A 37 7.64 16.83 -1.10
N ILE A 38 7.53 15.61 -0.58
CA ILE A 38 8.68 14.83 -0.11
C ILE A 38 9.62 14.50 -1.27
N THR A 39 9.10 14.12 -2.44
CA THR A 39 9.92 13.88 -3.63
C THR A 39 10.68 15.16 -4.04
N GLN A 40 10.01 16.32 -4.04
CA GLN A 40 10.66 17.58 -4.36
C GLN A 40 11.77 17.96 -3.36
N LEU A 41 11.54 17.73 -2.07
CA LEU A 41 12.55 17.95 -1.03
C LEU A 41 13.76 17.05 -1.25
N GLY A 42 13.53 15.75 -1.50
CA GLY A 42 14.59 14.80 -1.83
C GLY A 42 15.43 15.25 -3.03
N HIS A 43 14.78 15.63 -4.13
CA HIS A 43 15.46 16.09 -5.33
C HIS A 43 16.28 17.36 -5.11
N ARG A 44 15.80 18.32 -4.29
CA ARG A 44 16.57 19.51 -3.96
C ARG A 44 17.87 19.19 -3.21
N SER A 45 17.88 18.11 -2.47
CA SER A 45 19.06 17.61 -1.74
C SER A 45 19.89 16.61 -2.54
N GLY A 46 19.52 16.33 -3.80
CA GLY A 46 20.22 15.39 -4.67
C GLY A 46 19.86 13.92 -4.45
N ALA A 47 18.89 13.62 -3.61
CA ALA A 47 18.47 12.26 -3.32
C ALA A 47 17.49 11.71 -4.37
N LEU A 48 17.55 10.40 -4.63
CA LEU A 48 16.51 9.65 -5.34
C LEU A 48 15.41 9.22 -4.36
N VAL A 49 14.16 9.11 -4.84
CA VAL A 49 13.03 8.77 -3.99
C VAL A 49 12.33 7.51 -4.48
N ILE A 50 12.16 6.56 -3.57
CA ILE A 50 11.46 5.28 -3.79
C ILE A 50 10.18 5.28 -2.95
N TRP A 51 9.04 5.08 -3.59
CA TRP A 51 7.75 5.01 -2.92
C TRP A 51 7.28 3.57 -2.78
N ASP A 52 6.91 3.16 -1.56
CA ASP A 52 6.19 1.91 -1.32
C ASP A 52 4.68 2.17 -1.41
N LEU A 53 4.05 1.52 -2.40
CA LEU A 53 2.63 1.65 -2.72
C LEU A 53 1.80 0.45 -2.25
N ALA A 54 2.37 -0.40 -1.39
CA ALA A 54 1.71 -1.64 -0.99
C ALA A 54 0.34 -1.43 -0.31
N HIS A 55 0.11 -0.26 0.30
CA HIS A 55 -1.15 0.10 0.95
C HIS A 55 -1.99 1.14 0.20
N THR A 56 -1.58 1.51 -1.02
CA THR A 56 -2.25 2.56 -1.80
C THR A 56 -2.61 2.14 -3.22
N ALA A 57 -1.82 1.24 -3.82
CA ALA A 57 -2.13 0.71 -5.14
C ALA A 57 -3.48 -0.04 -5.15
N GLY A 58 -4.40 0.43 -5.97
CA GLY A 58 -5.76 -0.10 -6.07
C GLY A 58 -6.79 0.61 -5.19
N VAL A 59 -6.45 1.67 -4.45
CA VAL A 59 -7.39 2.36 -3.57
C VAL A 59 -7.18 3.88 -3.50
N LEU A 60 -6.01 4.37 -3.89
CA LEU A 60 -5.76 5.80 -4.02
C LEU A 60 -5.42 6.18 -5.47
N PRO A 61 -5.78 7.38 -5.93
CA PRO A 61 -5.38 7.90 -7.23
C PRO A 61 -3.91 8.33 -7.22
N ILE A 62 -3.00 7.35 -7.42
CA ILE A 62 -1.55 7.56 -7.37
C ILE A 62 -1.06 8.31 -8.61
N LYS A 63 -0.28 9.38 -8.42
CA LYS A 63 0.18 10.27 -9.48
C LYS A 63 1.71 10.35 -9.55
N LEU A 64 2.37 9.21 -9.82
CA LEU A 64 3.84 9.09 -9.84
C LEU A 64 4.52 10.11 -10.76
N SER A 65 3.99 10.31 -11.96
CA SER A 65 4.56 11.25 -12.94
C SER A 65 4.43 12.72 -12.49
N GLU A 66 3.28 13.10 -11.89
CA GLU A 66 3.07 14.45 -11.37
C GLU A 66 3.97 14.73 -10.15
N ALA A 67 4.15 13.73 -9.30
CA ALA A 67 5.05 13.79 -8.15
C ALA A 67 6.52 13.71 -8.56
N LYS A 68 6.83 13.34 -9.81
CA LYS A 68 8.18 13.05 -10.31
C LYS A 68 8.91 11.98 -9.49
N ALA A 69 8.16 10.96 -9.00
CA ALA A 69 8.74 9.84 -8.29
C ALA A 69 9.78 9.13 -9.17
N ASP A 70 10.94 8.81 -8.61
CA ASP A 70 12.01 8.13 -9.35
C ASP A 70 11.71 6.65 -9.50
N PHE A 71 11.30 6.03 -8.40
CA PHE A 71 10.95 4.61 -8.33
C PHE A 71 9.70 4.42 -7.47
N ALA A 72 8.98 3.33 -7.74
CA ALA A 72 7.98 2.84 -6.81
C ALA A 72 7.96 1.32 -6.83
N VAL A 73 7.56 0.74 -5.70
CA VAL A 73 7.35 -0.69 -5.52
C VAL A 73 6.00 -0.92 -4.88
N GLY A 74 5.44 -2.09 -5.07
CA GLY A 74 4.19 -2.43 -4.42
C GLY A 74 3.83 -3.90 -4.58
N CYS A 75 2.76 -4.31 -3.92
CA CYS A 75 2.22 -5.66 -4.04
C CYS A 75 0.86 -5.64 -4.73
N THR A 76 0.48 -6.76 -5.32
CA THR A 76 -0.80 -6.89 -6.01
C THR A 76 -1.83 -7.73 -5.24
N TYR A 77 -1.42 -8.34 -4.11
CA TYR A 77 -2.29 -9.22 -3.33
C TYR A 77 -3.24 -8.48 -2.37
N LYS A 78 -3.02 -7.17 -2.12
CA LYS A 78 -3.88 -6.35 -1.26
C LYS A 78 -5.04 -5.76 -2.06
N TYR A 79 -5.15 -4.44 -2.15
CA TYR A 79 -6.29 -3.77 -2.80
C TYR A 79 -6.41 -4.02 -4.31
N LEU A 80 -5.35 -4.44 -4.99
CA LEU A 80 -5.45 -4.91 -6.38
C LEU A 80 -6.07 -6.31 -6.54
N ASN A 81 -6.40 -6.96 -5.42
CA ASN A 81 -7.14 -8.24 -5.37
C ASN A 81 -6.51 -9.43 -6.11
N GLY A 82 -5.19 -9.38 -6.37
CA GLY A 82 -4.49 -10.47 -7.05
C GLY A 82 -4.41 -11.78 -6.27
N GLY A 83 -4.78 -11.76 -4.98
CA GLY A 83 -4.80 -12.93 -4.09
C GLY A 83 -3.43 -13.30 -3.54
N PRO A 84 -3.38 -14.24 -2.58
CA PRO A 84 -2.15 -14.70 -1.96
C PRO A 84 -1.14 -15.22 -2.98
N GLY A 85 0.13 -14.80 -2.87
CA GLY A 85 1.20 -15.20 -3.77
C GLY A 85 1.21 -14.49 -5.13
N SER A 86 0.36 -13.48 -5.33
CA SER A 86 0.42 -12.69 -6.54
C SER A 86 1.69 -11.83 -6.60
N PRO A 87 2.21 -11.55 -7.81
CA PRO A 87 3.50 -10.88 -8.00
C PRO A 87 3.48 -9.44 -7.47
N ALA A 88 4.65 -9.00 -6.99
CA ALA A 88 4.90 -7.58 -6.75
C ALA A 88 5.17 -6.85 -8.07
N PHE A 89 5.16 -5.52 -8.03
CA PHE A 89 5.51 -4.69 -9.17
C PHE A 89 6.61 -3.68 -8.81
N ILE A 90 7.30 -3.23 -9.85
CA ILE A 90 8.25 -2.12 -9.79
C ILE A 90 7.88 -1.09 -10.85
N TYR A 91 7.99 0.18 -10.49
CA TYR A 91 7.97 1.32 -11.41
C TYR A 91 9.33 1.99 -11.42
N ILE A 92 9.80 2.35 -12.59
CA ILE A 92 11.02 3.15 -12.82
C ILE A 92 10.62 4.31 -13.71
N ALA A 93 10.92 5.53 -13.27
CA ALA A 93 10.64 6.71 -14.07
C ALA A 93 11.39 6.68 -15.42
N PRO A 94 10.78 7.19 -16.50
CA PRO A 94 11.37 7.10 -17.86
C PRO A 94 12.79 7.69 -17.99
N ASN A 95 13.12 8.72 -17.20
CA ASN A 95 14.44 9.34 -17.17
C ASN A 95 15.52 8.47 -16.53
N HIS A 96 15.13 7.45 -15.76
CA HIS A 96 16.04 6.50 -15.11
C HIS A 96 16.14 5.17 -15.83
N ILE A 97 15.14 4.77 -16.60
CA ILE A 97 15.01 3.41 -17.15
C ILE A 97 16.25 2.94 -17.93
N ASN A 98 16.92 3.83 -18.63
CA ASN A 98 18.11 3.51 -19.42
C ASN A 98 19.43 3.59 -18.62
N LYS A 99 19.40 4.15 -17.41
CA LYS A 99 20.56 4.35 -16.54
C LYS A 99 20.67 3.28 -15.45
N VAL A 100 19.54 2.70 -15.08
CA VAL A 100 19.46 1.70 -14.01
C VAL A 100 19.99 0.36 -14.50
N GLU A 101 20.80 -0.26 -13.67
CA GLU A 101 21.20 -1.66 -13.86
C GLU A 101 20.61 -2.48 -12.70
N PRO A 102 19.99 -3.65 -12.98
CA PRO A 102 19.47 -4.50 -11.91
C PRO A 102 20.63 -5.05 -11.07
N ALA A 103 20.46 -5.06 -9.75
CA ALA A 103 21.45 -5.65 -8.84
C ALA A 103 21.56 -7.17 -9.01
N LEU A 104 20.49 -7.81 -9.49
CA LEU A 104 20.44 -9.24 -9.80
C LEU A 104 20.06 -9.41 -11.26
N PHE A 105 20.97 -10.02 -12.03
CA PHE A 105 20.71 -10.41 -13.40
C PHE A 105 20.13 -11.82 -13.45
N GLY A 106 19.17 -12.01 -14.35
CA GLY A 106 18.58 -13.33 -14.58
C GLY A 106 18.33 -13.58 -16.07
N TRP A 107 18.22 -14.83 -16.44
CA TRP A 107 18.13 -15.24 -17.84
C TRP A 107 16.96 -14.56 -18.59
N HIS A 108 15.85 -14.31 -17.90
CA HIS A 108 14.65 -13.72 -18.49
C HIS A 108 14.77 -12.20 -18.75
N GLY A 109 15.74 -11.53 -18.11
CA GLY A 109 16.11 -10.14 -18.38
C GLY A 109 17.12 -9.98 -19.53
N HIS A 110 17.58 -11.07 -20.14
CA HIS A 110 18.46 -11.04 -21.32
C HIS A 110 17.71 -10.55 -22.56
N LYS A 111 18.39 -9.84 -23.47
CA LYS A 111 17.81 -9.30 -24.71
C LYS A 111 17.16 -10.40 -25.56
N ASN A 112 17.82 -11.56 -25.65
CA ASN A 112 17.35 -12.73 -26.36
C ASN A 112 17.45 -13.96 -25.45
N PRO A 113 16.52 -14.15 -24.53
CA PRO A 113 16.63 -15.13 -23.42
C PRO A 113 16.74 -16.60 -23.94
N PHE A 114 16.14 -16.90 -25.08
CA PHE A 114 16.11 -18.26 -25.63
C PHE A 114 17.32 -18.59 -26.59
N GLU A 115 18.21 -17.64 -26.77
CA GLU A 115 19.49 -17.93 -27.52
C GLU A 115 20.52 -18.62 -26.62
N PHE A 116 20.32 -18.60 -25.28
CA PHE A 116 21.21 -19.22 -24.29
C PHE A 116 22.68 -18.80 -24.47
N ASN A 117 22.90 -17.54 -24.85
CA ASN A 117 24.24 -17.00 -25.08
C ASN A 117 25.01 -16.94 -23.75
N LEU A 118 26.32 -17.28 -23.81
CA LEU A 118 27.22 -17.23 -22.66
C LEU A 118 27.50 -15.79 -22.17
N ASN A 119 27.39 -14.82 -23.09
CA ASN A 119 27.59 -13.41 -22.77
C ASN A 119 26.20 -12.79 -22.43
N TYR A 120 26.06 -12.32 -21.21
CA TYR A 120 24.82 -11.65 -20.79
C TYR A 120 24.71 -10.28 -21.48
N LEU A 121 23.60 -10.07 -22.17
CA LEU A 121 23.23 -8.78 -22.74
C LEU A 121 21.85 -8.38 -22.20
N PRO A 122 21.76 -7.32 -21.36
CA PRO A 122 20.49 -6.93 -20.79
C PRO A 122 19.50 -6.48 -21.87
N SER A 123 18.24 -6.76 -21.64
CA SER A 123 17.12 -6.23 -22.43
C SER A 123 17.01 -4.70 -22.26
N SER A 124 16.29 -4.05 -23.14
CA SER A 124 16.02 -2.62 -23.05
C SER A 124 14.84 -2.33 -22.13
N GLY A 125 14.74 -1.12 -21.61
CA GLY A 125 13.61 -0.67 -20.82
C GLY A 125 13.42 -1.47 -19.54
N ILE A 126 12.17 -1.65 -19.11
CA ILE A 126 11.81 -2.36 -17.87
C ILE A 126 12.05 -3.88 -17.97
N GLU A 127 12.13 -4.43 -19.16
CA GLU A 127 12.31 -5.87 -19.39
C GLU A 127 13.58 -6.42 -18.75
N LYS A 128 14.64 -5.61 -18.64
CA LYS A 128 15.89 -6.01 -17.98
C LYS A 128 15.73 -6.30 -16.47
N MET A 129 14.63 -5.87 -15.85
CA MET A 129 14.33 -6.14 -14.44
C MET A 129 13.74 -7.53 -14.21
N LYS A 130 13.43 -8.29 -15.25
CA LYS A 130 13.00 -9.68 -15.15
C LYS A 130 14.18 -10.56 -14.76
N ILE A 131 13.99 -11.40 -13.74
CA ILE A 131 15.06 -12.26 -13.22
C ILE A 131 14.92 -13.68 -13.78
N GLY A 132 13.76 -14.29 -13.61
CA GLY A 132 13.51 -15.69 -14.00
C GLY A 132 12.13 -15.93 -14.54
N SER A 133 11.76 -17.18 -14.66
CA SER A 133 10.44 -17.59 -15.10
C SER A 133 9.37 -17.12 -14.10
N PRO A 134 8.33 -16.42 -14.55
CA PRO A 134 7.25 -15.99 -13.67
C PRO A 134 6.40 -17.18 -13.21
N SER A 135 5.76 -17.04 -12.06
CA SER A 135 4.71 -17.95 -11.63
C SER A 135 3.45 -17.76 -12.50
N ILE A 136 3.26 -18.60 -13.49
CA ILE A 136 2.18 -18.46 -14.48
C ILE A 136 0.80 -18.45 -13.84
N ILE A 137 0.56 -19.31 -12.83
CA ILE A 137 -0.73 -19.35 -12.13
C ILE A 137 -1.01 -18.03 -11.40
N SER A 138 -0.01 -17.49 -10.70
CA SER A 138 -0.15 -16.22 -9.99
C SER A 138 -0.38 -15.04 -10.96
N PHE A 139 0.28 -15.05 -12.11
CA PHE A 139 0.05 -14.02 -13.14
C PHE A 139 -1.32 -14.15 -13.80
N ALA A 140 -1.80 -15.36 -14.03
CA ALA A 140 -3.14 -15.59 -14.57
C ALA A 140 -4.21 -15.10 -13.60
N SER A 141 -4.06 -15.40 -12.31
CA SER A 141 -4.95 -14.87 -11.26
C SER A 141 -4.94 -13.35 -11.22
N LEU A 142 -3.75 -12.74 -11.21
CA LEU A 142 -3.60 -11.29 -11.22
C LEU A 142 -4.23 -10.65 -12.46
N LYS A 143 -4.06 -11.24 -13.64
CA LYS A 143 -4.66 -10.71 -14.87
C LYS A 143 -6.17 -10.57 -14.73
N HIS A 144 -6.86 -11.62 -14.25
CA HIS A 144 -8.30 -11.57 -14.05
C HIS A 144 -8.73 -10.61 -12.94
N ALA A 145 -7.91 -10.47 -11.88
CA ALA A 145 -8.18 -9.48 -10.85
C ALA A 145 -8.07 -8.06 -11.41
N LEU A 146 -7.12 -7.80 -12.31
CA LEU A 146 -6.96 -6.48 -12.93
C LEU A 146 -8.05 -6.12 -13.94
N ASP A 147 -8.76 -7.10 -14.52
CA ASP A 147 -9.92 -6.85 -15.41
C ASP A 147 -11.01 -6.03 -14.70
N ILE A 148 -11.09 -6.10 -13.35
CA ILE A 148 -12.03 -5.31 -12.54
C ILE A 148 -11.75 -3.80 -12.68
N TRP A 149 -10.50 -3.41 -12.91
CA TRP A 149 -10.04 -2.03 -12.89
C TRP A 149 -10.27 -1.27 -14.20
N ASP A 150 -10.58 -1.96 -15.30
CA ASP A 150 -10.69 -1.38 -16.63
C ASP A 150 -11.73 -0.24 -16.73
N ASN A 151 -12.77 -0.26 -15.87
CA ASN A 151 -13.85 0.71 -15.88
C ASN A 151 -14.00 1.47 -14.54
N ILE A 152 -12.98 1.47 -13.69
CA ILE A 152 -13.04 2.15 -12.39
C ILE A 152 -12.38 3.52 -12.47
N ASP A 153 -13.14 4.56 -12.15
CA ASP A 153 -12.58 5.88 -11.86
C ASP A 153 -12.00 5.88 -10.44
N MET A 154 -10.68 6.06 -10.36
CA MET A 154 -9.95 6.04 -9.09
C MET A 154 -10.32 7.20 -8.16
N ASN A 155 -10.84 8.31 -8.66
CA ASN A 155 -11.30 9.42 -7.82
C ASN A 155 -12.65 9.09 -7.20
N GLU A 156 -13.58 8.52 -7.96
CA GLU A 156 -14.86 8.03 -7.45
C GLU A 156 -14.65 6.91 -6.41
N LEU A 157 -13.75 5.98 -6.72
CA LEU A 157 -13.36 4.92 -5.79
C LEU A 157 -12.82 5.50 -4.48
N ARG A 158 -11.98 6.54 -4.56
CA ARG A 158 -11.45 7.23 -3.39
C ARG A 158 -12.54 7.91 -2.57
N LEU A 159 -13.50 8.56 -3.19
CA LEU A 159 -14.62 9.18 -2.49
C LEU A 159 -15.42 8.13 -1.71
N LYS A 160 -15.78 7.02 -2.34
CA LYS A 160 -16.45 5.90 -1.68
C LYS A 160 -15.63 5.34 -0.51
N SER A 161 -14.32 5.22 -0.66
CA SER A 161 -13.41 4.78 0.40
C SER A 161 -13.43 5.72 1.62
N ILE A 162 -13.51 7.03 1.37
CA ILE A 162 -13.65 8.03 2.43
C ILE A 162 -15.00 7.88 3.14
N GLU A 163 -16.10 7.78 2.39
CA GLU A 163 -17.45 7.60 2.92
C GLU A 163 -17.53 6.38 3.84
N LEU A 164 -17.05 5.22 3.40
CA LEU A 164 -17.04 3.99 4.20
C LEU A 164 -16.20 4.14 5.49
N SER A 165 -15.03 4.74 5.40
CA SER A 165 -14.16 4.92 6.57
C SER A 165 -14.70 5.97 7.56
N GLU A 166 -15.34 7.05 7.07
CA GLU A 166 -16.02 8.03 7.92
C GLU A 166 -17.24 7.42 8.60
N LEU A 167 -18.06 6.65 7.88
CA LEU A 167 -19.17 5.91 8.45
C LEU A 167 -18.69 4.99 9.57
N PHE A 168 -17.66 4.19 9.33
CA PHE A 168 -17.09 3.29 10.33
C PHE A 168 -16.64 4.04 11.58
N ILE A 169 -15.88 5.13 11.43
CA ILE A 169 -15.43 5.94 12.56
C ILE A 169 -16.62 6.53 13.32
N SER A 170 -17.62 7.04 12.60
CA SER A 170 -18.82 7.63 13.24
C SER A 170 -19.64 6.59 14.01
N GLU A 171 -19.72 5.36 13.53
CA GLU A 171 -20.39 4.27 14.25
C GLU A 171 -19.61 3.86 15.51
N ILE A 172 -18.28 3.75 15.40
CA ILE A 172 -17.43 3.45 16.57
C ILE A 172 -17.55 4.54 17.65
N ASP A 173 -17.57 5.81 17.25
CA ASP A 173 -17.71 6.94 18.18
C ASP A 173 -19.02 6.90 19.00
N LYS A 174 -20.07 6.24 18.50
CA LYS A 174 -21.33 6.05 19.21
C LYS A 174 -21.26 4.95 20.28
N LEU A 175 -20.27 4.08 20.19
CA LEU A 175 -20.12 2.96 21.11
C LEU A 175 -19.36 3.41 22.37
N SER A 176 -19.78 2.89 23.52
CA SER A 176 -19.10 3.14 24.80
C SER A 176 -17.91 2.19 24.99
N ILE A 177 -17.03 2.13 24.00
CA ILE A 177 -15.82 1.28 24.00
C ILE A 177 -14.60 2.17 24.12
N ASP A 178 -13.64 1.80 24.94
CA ASP A 178 -12.37 2.53 25.11
C ASP A 178 -11.38 2.20 23.96
N LEU A 179 -11.73 2.65 22.75
CA LEU A 179 -10.91 2.55 21.55
C LEU A 179 -10.31 3.91 21.20
N ASN A 180 -8.99 4.00 21.21
CA ASN A 180 -8.32 5.24 20.82
C ASN A 180 -8.02 5.23 19.32
N LEU A 181 -8.59 6.16 18.57
CA LEU A 181 -8.33 6.33 17.14
C LEU A 181 -6.86 6.74 16.91
N VAL A 182 -6.12 5.91 16.19
CA VAL A 182 -4.72 6.14 15.83
C VAL A 182 -4.58 6.70 14.42
N SER A 183 -5.51 6.36 13.54
CA SER A 183 -5.56 6.93 12.18
C SER A 183 -5.87 8.43 12.22
N PRO A 184 -5.38 9.20 11.24
CA PRO A 184 -5.77 10.60 11.10
C PRO A 184 -7.30 10.74 11.03
N ARG A 185 -7.84 11.68 11.83
CA ARG A 185 -9.27 11.96 11.80
C ARG A 185 -9.69 12.60 10.49
N ASP A 186 -8.84 13.47 9.95
CA ASP A 186 -9.05 14.09 8.65
C ASP A 186 -8.88 13.05 7.53
N PRO A 187 -9.93 12.77 6.73
CA PRO A 187 -9.90 11.78 5.66
C PRO A 187 -8.89 12.09 4.54
N TYR A 188 -8.49 13.34 4.37
CA TYR A 188 -7.46 13.71 3.39
C TYR A 188 -6.07 13.21 3.76
N PHE A 189 -5.80 13.00 5.05
CA PHE A 189 -4.54 12.45 5.56
C PHE A 189 -4.63 10.96 5.91
N ARG A 190 -5.78 10.34 5.67
CA ARG A 190 -6.00 8.91 5.94
C ARG A 190 -6.16 8.13 4.65
N GLY A 191 -5.45 6.99 4.54
CA GLY A 191 -5.64 6.01 3.47
C GLY A 191 -6.94 5.24 3.61
N ASN A 192 -6.95 4.02 3.13
CA ASN A 192 -8.15 3.16 3.15
C ASN A 192 -8.20 2.21 4.35
N GLN A 193 -7.49 2.54 5.40
CA GLN A 193 -7.38 1.77 6.63
C GLN A 193 -7.69 2.67 7.82
N VAL A 194 -8.48 2.15 8.75
CA VAL A 194 -8.69 2.77 10.06
C VAL A 194 -8.07 1.90 11.14
N SER A 195 -7.27 2.51 12.00
CA SER A 195 -6.54 1.85 13.08
C SER A 195 -6.92 2.45 14.42
N TYR A 196 -7.15 1.58 15.38
CA TYR A 196 -7.36 1.94 16.77
C TYR A 196 -6.31 1.28 17.66
N SER A 197 -6.05 1.85 18.83
CA SER A 197 -5.26 1.19 19.87
C SER A 197 -6.18 0.74 21.01
N LEU A 198 -5.88 -0.47 21.51
CA LEU A 198 -6.59 -1.09 22.63
C LEU A 198 -5.59 -1.98 23.39
N GLU A 199 -5.57 -1.91 24.73
CA GLU A 199 -4.60 -2.66 25.54
C GLU A 199 -4.68 -4.17 25.28
N ASN A 200 -5.87 -4.74 25.22
CA ASN A 200 -6.12 -6.15 24.91
C ASN A 200 -6.47 -6.38 23.43
N GLY A 201 -5.91 -5.59 22.51
CA GLY A 201 -6.26 -5.58 21.09
C GLY A 201 -6.18 -6.95 20.40
N TYR A 202 -5.24 -7.80 20.80
CA TYR A 202 -5.14 -9.15 20.23
C TYR A 202 -6.36 -10.01 20.60
N ALA A 203 -6.71 -10.08 21.88
CA ALA A 203 -7.87 -10.86 22.35
C ALA A 203 -9.17 -10.32 21.75
N PHE A 204 -9.32 -9.00 21.70
CA PHE A 204 -10.45 -8.33 21.07
C PHE A 204 -10.58 -8.71 19.59
N MET A 205 -9.48 -8.65 18.82
CA MET A 205 -9.49 -9.03 17.41
C MET A 205 -9.83 -10.52 17.22
N GLN A 206 -9.37 -11.40 18.10
CA GLN A 206 -9.72 -12.82 18.03
C GLN A 206 -11.23 -13.05 18.29
N ALA A 207 -11.82 -12.32 19.22
CA ALA A 207 -13.25 -12.37 19.46
C ALA A 207 -14.07 -11.90 18.24
N LEU A 208 -13.63 -10.81 17.60
CA LEU A 208 -14.26 -10.32 16.36
C LEU A 208 -14.18 -11.36 15.23
N ILE A 209 -13.03 -12.02 15.07
CA ILE A 209 -12.84 -13.06 14.06
C ILE A 209 -13.77 -14.27 14.30
N GLN A 210 -14.01 -14.64 15.56
CA GLN A 210 -14.97 -15.70 15.90
C GLN A 210 -16.42 -15.34 15.50
N GLU A 211 -16.72 -14.05 15.47
CA GLU A 211 -18.02 -13.53 15.01
C GLU A 211 -18.00 -13.21 13.49
N ASN A 212 -17.02 -13.74 12.74
CA ASN A 212 -16.84 -13.53 11.30
C ASN A 212 -16.47 -12.11 10.86
N LEU A 213 -16.02 -11.24 11.77
CA LEU A 213 -15.46 -9.95 11.43
C LEU A 213 -13.93 -10.06 11.35
N ILE A 214 -13.41 -10.03 10.14
CA ILE A 214 -11.97 -10.23 9.87
C ILE A 214 -11.28 -8.87 9.80
N GLY A 215 -10.69 -8.44 10.92
CA GLY A 215 -9.73 -7.35 10.99
C GLY A 215 -8.30 -7.89 11.14
N ASP A 216 -7.40 -7.02 11.53
CA ASP A 216 -5.98 -7.34 11.66
C ASP A 216 -5.42 -6.74 12.97
N PHE A 217 -4.51 -7.47 13.62
CA PHE A 217 -3.81 -7.02 14.82
C PHE A 217 -2.33 -6.76 14.52
N ARG A 218 -1.80 -5.67 15.06
CA ARG A 218 -0.36 -5.35 15.06
C ARG A 218 0.13 -5.05 16.46
N SER A 219 1.12 -5.81 16.89
CA SER A 219 1.76 -5.60 18.19
C SER A 219 2.30 -4.17 18.32
N PRO A 220 2.25 -3.57 19.51
CA PRO A 220 1.79 -4.19 20.76
C PRO A 220 0.26 -4.13 20.97
N ASN A 221 -0.47 -3.19 20.37
CA ASN A 221 -1.85 -2.88 20.74
C ASN A 221 -2.72 -2.32 19.62
N LEU A 222 -2.30 -2.44 18.34
CA LEU A 222 -3.08 -1.88 17.23
C LEU A 222 -4.03 -2.91 16.65
N ILE A 223 -5.29 -2.52 16.46
CA ILE A 223 -6.28 -3.21 15.65
C ILE A 223 -6.57 -2.39 14.40
N ARG A 224 -6.71 -3.07 13.24
CA ARG A 224 -6.82 -2.40 11.96
C ARG A 224 -7.97 -2.96 11.15
N PHE A 225 -8.69 -2.06 10.49
CA PHE A 225 -9.80 -2.38 9.62
C PHE A 225 -9.53 -1.75 8.25
N GLY A 226 -9.59 -2.57 7.21
CA GLY A 226 -9.38 -2.14 5.82
C GLY A 226 -10.71 -2.19 5.07
N PHE A 227 -10.97 -1.16 4.27
CA PHE A 227 -12.21 -1.04 3.51
C PHE A 227 -11.89 -1.14 2.03
N SER A 228 -12.43 -2.15 1.35
CA SER A 228 -12.33 -2.24 -0.10
C SER A 228 -13.61 -1.70 -0.74
N PRO A 229 -13.59 -0.49 -1.30
CA PRO A 229 -14.79 0.12 -1.86
C PRO A 229 -15.29 -0.56 -3.13
N ILE A 230 -14.56 -1.57 -3.65
CA ILE A 230 -14.97 -2.35 -4.82
C ILE A 230 -16.08 -3.33 -4.45
N TYR A 231 -16.03 -3.94 -3.23
CA TYR A 231 -16.98 -4.98 -2.84
C TYR A 231 -17.64 -4.76 -1.47
N LEU A 232 -17.22 -3.75 -0.70
CA LEU A 232 -17.89 -3.36 0.54
C LEU A 232 -18.83 -2.18 0.30
N ASP A 233 -19.94 -2.20 1.03
CA ASP A 233 -20.92 -1.11 1.04
C ASP A 233 -21.20 -0.61 2.46
N GLU A 234 -22.11 0.37 2.57
CA GLU A 234 -22.50 0.96 3.86
C GLU A 234 -23.15 -0.06 4.80
N GLN A 235 -23.91 -1.03 4.24
CA GLN A 235 -24.59 -2.04 5.04
C GLN A 235 -23.59 -2.98 5.73
N ASP A 236 -22.48 -3.31 5.03
CA ASP A 236 -21.40 -4.09 5.62
C ASP A 236 -20.79 -3.35 6.82
N ILE A 237 -20.56 -2.04 6.70
CA ILE A 237 -20.00 -1.22 7.77
C ILE A 237 -20.94 -1.12 8.97
N ILE A 238 -22.23 -0.89 8.73
CA ILE A 238 -23.23 -0.80 9.77
C ILE A 238 -23.36 -2.14 10.51
N THR A 239 -23.40 -3.25 9.78
CA THR A 239 -23.51 -4.59 10.37
C THR A 239 -22.33 -4.88 11.31
N VAL A 240 -21.10 -4.54 10.88
CA VAL A 240 -19.90 -4.66 11.71
C VAL A 240 -20.02 -3.88 13.01
N SER A 241 -20.48 -2.64 12.94
CA SER A 241 -20.53 -1.74 14.08
C SER A 241 -21.59 -2.17 15.12
N TYR A 242 -22.77 -2.57 14.67
CA TYR A 242 -23.87 -2.92 15.59
C TYR A 242 -23.80 -4.34 16.14
N THR A 243 -23.33 -5.31 15.36
CA THR A 243 -23.43 -6.73 15.75
C THR A 243 -22.20 -7.23 16.51
N HIS A 244 -21.03 -6.68 16.24
CA HIS A 244 -19.78 -7.32 16.62
C HIS A 244 -18.94 -6.47 17.58
N LEU A 245 -18.99 -5.16 17.48
CA LEU A 245 -18.23 -4.28 18.36
C LEU A 245 -18.94 -4.00 19.70
N THR A 246 -20.18 -4.43 19.85
CA THR A 246 -20.94 -4.36 21.12
C THR A 246 -20.78 -5.62 21.98
N LEU A 247 -19.87 -6.55 21.64
CA LEU A 247 -19.60 -7.73 22.43
C LEU A 247 -19.21 -7.33 23.87
N PRO A 248 -19.81 -7.96 24.91
CA PRO A 248 -19.39 -7.70 26.27
C PRO A 248 -17.93 -8.11 26.45
N THR A 249 -17.09 -7.17 26.77
CA THR A 249 -15.70 -7.39 27.22
C THR A 249 -15.77 -7.97 28.65
N ASN A 250 -16.06 -9.26 28.78
CA ASN A 250 -15.94 -9.97 30.04
C ASN A 250 -14.54 -10.58 30.19
#